data_7e0b9870175888c86eaf524a8ad206f0
#
_entry.id   7e0b9870175888c86eaf524a8ad206f0
#
_cell.length_a   1.000
_cell.length_b   1.000
_cell.length_c   1.000
_cell.angle_alpha   90.00
_cell.angle_beta   90.00
_cell.angle_gamma   90.00
#
_symmetry.space_group_name_H-M   'P 1'
#
loop_
_entity.id
_entity.type
_entity.pdbx_description
1 polymer ?
#
loop_
_entity_poly.entity_id
_entity_poly.type
_entity_poly.pdbx_seq_one_letter_code
_entity_poly.pdbx_strand_id
1 'polypeptide(L)' 'MRKQVAYLGPKGTYAEKAAHILSKLANFDSPIFVPCNGLHSVIKSIAYNNCDAAVVPIENSVEGG' A
#
# COMPACT_ATOMS: atom_id res chain seq x y z
N MET A 1 -7.92 -17.22 -2.76
CA MET A 1 -7.25 -16.25 -3.62
C MET A 1 -6.32 -15.37 -2.83
N ARG A 2 -5.19 -15.04 -3.42
CA ARG A 2 -4.22 -14.20 -2.75
C ARG A 2 -4.65 -12.74 -2.82
N LYS A 3 -4.51 -12.05 -1.72
CA LYS A 3 -4.81 -10.61 -1.67
C LYS A 3 -3.68 -9.82 -2.30
N GLN A 4 -4.01 -8.73 -2.93
CA GLN A 4 -3.03 -7.84 -3.50
C GLN A 4 -3.01 -6.53 -2.73
N VAL A 5 -1.81 -6.11 -2.37
CA VAL A 5 -1.61 -4.89 -1.59
C VAL A 5 -0.76 -3.93 -2.40
N ALA A 6 -1.33 -2.81 -2.77
CA ALA A 6 -0.61 -1.78 -3.50
C ALA A 6 0.13 -0.89 -2.52
N TYR A 7 1.29 -0.42 -2.92
CA TYR A 7 2.05 0.51 -2.10
C TYR A 7 2.80 1.48 -2.99
N LEU A 8 3.13 2.62 -2.43
CA LEU A 8 3.86 3.62 -3.19
C LEU A 8 5.31 3.16 -3.33
N GLY A 9 5.69 2.81 -4.57
CA GLY A 9 7.03 2.33 -4.88
C GLY A 9 8.03 3.45 -4.89
N PRO A 10 9.25 3.13 -5.21
CA PRO A 10 9.73 1.81 -5.58
C PRO A 10 9.92 0.89 -4.38
N LYS A 11 10.39 -0.33 -4.66
CA LYS A 11 10.67 -1.29 -3.60
C LYS A 11 11.77 -0.75 -2.68
N GLY A 12 11.72 -1.20 -1.43
CA GLY A 12 12.72 -0.81 -0.45
C GLY A 12 12.38 0.46 0.29
N THR A 13 11.19 0.98 0.09
CA THR A 13 10.75 2.18 0.78
C THR A 13 9.98 1.85 2.05
N TYR A 14 9.70 2.87 2.84
CA TYR A 14 8.86 2.70 4.02
C TYR A 14 7.48 2.18 3.67
N ALA A 15 6.99 2.55 2.51
CA ALA A 15 5.67 2.11 2.09
C ALA A 15 5.62 0.59 1.93
N GLU A 16 6.70 0.00 1.41
CA GLU A 16 6.76 -1.45 1.29
C GLU A 16 6.76 -2.10 2.66
N LYS A 17 7.55 -1.56 3.58
CA LYS A 17 7.60 -2.10 4.93
C LYS A 17 6.24 -1.99 5.60
N ALA A 18 5.57 -0.87 5.44
CA ALA A 18 4.24 -0.67 5.99
C ALA A 18 3.23 -1.64 5.38
N ALA A 19 3.38 -1.94 4.10
CA ALA A 19 2.50 -2.90 3.44
C ALA A 19 2.65 -4.29 4.04
N HIS A 20 3.88 -4.69 4.34
CA HIS A 20 4.11 -5.98 4.98
C HIS A 20 3.47 -6.04 6.37
N ILE A 21 3.61 -4.97 7.13
CA ILE A 21 3.03 -4.91 8.46
C ILE A 21 1.51 -4.95 8.40
N LEU A 22 0.94 -4.19 7.49
CA LEU A 22 -0.50 -4.15 7.31
C LEU A 22 -1.05 -5.53 6.95
N SER A 23 -0.34 -6.24 6.07
CA SER A 23 -0.77 -7.57 5.64
C SER A 23 -0.81 -8.53 6.80
N LYS A 24 0.16 -8.44 7.70
CA LYS A 24 0.19 -9.29 8.88
C LYS A 24 -0.96 -8.99 9.81
N LEU A 25 -1.22 -7.70 10.02
CA LEU A 25 -2.31 -7.30 10.91
C LEU A 25 -3.66 -7.70 10.34
N ALA A 26 -3.78 -7.71 9.02
CA ALA A 26 -5.02 -8.09 8.37
C ALA A 26 -5.14 -9.59 8.15
N ASN A 27 -4.11 -10.34 8.53
CA ASN A 27 -4.09 -11.80 8.36
C ASN A 27 -4.21 -12.23 6.92
N PHE A 28 -3.61 -11.48 6.02
CA PHE A 28 -3.57 -11.86 4.62
C PHE A 28 -2.61 -13.04 4.46
N ASP A 29 -3.04 -14.05 3.72
CA ASP A 29 -2.24 -15.24 3.49
C ASP A 29 -1.47 -15.07 2.19
N SER A 30 -0.15 -14.99 2.30
CA SER A 30 0.75 -14.86 1.16
C SER A 30 0.31 -13.74 0.22
N PRO A 31 0.22 -12.50 0.71
CA PRO A 31 -0.25 -11.41 -0.15
C PRO A 31 0.75 -11.09 -1.24
N ILE A 32 0.23 -10.52 -2.32
CA ILE A 32 1.06 -10.03 -3.41
C ILE A 32 1.23 -8.53 -3.21
N PHE A 33 2.47 -8.07 -3.20
CA PHE A 33 2.76 -6.65 -3.03
C PHE A 33 3.01 -6.01 -4.38
N VAL A 34 2.28 -4.96 -4.68
CA VAL A 34 2.31 -4.30 -5.99
C VAL A 34 2.87 -2.90 -5.83
N PRO A 35 4.11 -2.66 -6.28
CA PRO A 35 4.66 -1.31 -6.22
C PRO A 35 4.01 -0.45 -7.30
N CYS A 36 3.58 0.72 -6.90
CA CYS A 36 2.93 1.65 -7.82
C CYS A 36 3.79 2.88 -7.99
N ASN A 37 3.77 3.41 -9.19
CA ASN A 37 4.55 4.58 -9.52
C ASN A 37 3.70 5.83 -9.31
N GLY A 38 3.79 6.40 -8.13
CA GLY A 38 3.05 7.59 -7.81
C GLY A 38 1.78 7.31 -7.05
N LEU A 39 1.36 8.31 -6.29
CA LEU A 39 0.19 8.20 -5.44
C LEU A 39 -1.08 7.95 -6.26
N HIS A 40 -1.15 8.58 -7.41
CA HIS A 40 -2.32 8.43 -8.28
C HIS A 40 -2.53 6.96 -8.69
N SER A 41 -1.44 6.28 -9.00
CA SER A 41 -1.52 4.87 -9.39
C SER A 41 -1.97 4.00 -8.24
N VAL A 42 -1.54 4.32 -7.01
CA VAL A 42 -1.98 3.57 -5.84
C VAL A 42 -3.49 3.71 -5.67
N ILE A 43 -3.99 4.93 -5.79
CA ILE A 43 -5.41 5.18 -5.63
C ILE A 43 -6.21 4.48 -6.72
N LYS A 44 -5.71 4.50 -7.94
CA LYS A 44 -6.38 3.83 -9.05
C LYS A 44 -6.47 2.33 -8.84
N SER A 45 -5.43 1.74 -8.24
CA SER A 45 -5.43 0.30 -7.98
C SER A 45 -6.63 -0.11 -7.12
N ILE A 46 -6.98 0.71 -6.16
CA ILE A 46 -8.13 0.43 -5.32
C ILE A 46 -9.41 0.76 -6.05
N ALA A 47 -9.45 1.90 -6.73
CA ALA A 47 -10.66 2.36 -7.39
C ALA A 47 -11.16 1.39 -8.45
N TYR A 48 -10.23 0.73 -9.14
CA TYR A 48 -10.58 -0.22 -10.18
C TYR A 48 -10.54 -1.67 -9.71
N ASN A 49 -10.48 -1.87 -8.40
CA ASN A 49 -10.49 -3.21 -7.81
C ASN A 49 -9.32 -4.08 -8.27
N ASN A 50 -8.22 -3.46 -8.62
CA ASN A 50 -7.02 -4.20 -8.97
C ASN A 50 -6.29 -4.72 -7.76
N CYS A 51 -6.45 -4.05 -6.63
CA CYS A 51 -5.84 -4.46 -5.37
C CYS A 51 -6.88 -4.46 -4.27
N ASP A 52 -6.63 -5.28 -3.26
CA ASP A 52 -7.54 -5.41 -2.13
C ASP A 52 -7.28 -4.38 -1.06
N ALA A 53 -6.04 -3.88 -1.01
CA ALA A 53 -5.66 -2.89 -0.02
C ALA A 53 -4.56 -2.01 -0.60
N ALA A 54 -4.37 -0.87 -0.01
CA ALA A 54 -3.33 0.06 -0.46
C ALA A 54 -2.71 0.75 0.74
N VAL A 55 -1.42 1.03 0.62
CA VAL A 55 -0.67 1.73 1.65
C VAL A 55 -0.11 3.00 1.04
N VAL A 56 -0.46 4.12 1.62
CA VAL A 56 0.06 5.41 1.16
C VAL A 56 0.70 6.12 2.33
N PRO A 57 1.85 6.75 2.11
CA PRO A 57 2.46 7.55 3.17
C PRO A 57 1.65 8.83 3.34
N ILE A 58 1.22 9.06 4.53
CA ILE A 58 0.54 10.30 4.85
C ILE A 58 1.51 11.16 5.61
N GLU A 59 1.90 12.23 5.00
CA GLU A 59 2.77 13.16 5.65
C GLU A 59 1.94 14.04 6.53
N ASN A 60 2.00 13.81 7.77
CA ASN A 60 1.24 14.58 8.70
C ASN A 60 2.09 15.71 9.19
N SER A 61 2.01 16.82 8.54
CA SER A 61 2.77 17.98 8.93
C SER A 61 1.91 18.84 9.81
N VAL A 62 1.49 18.37 10.77
CA VAL A 62 0.65 19.16 11.60
C VAL A 62 1.32 20.35 12.14
N GLU A 63 1.12 20.70 11.89
CA GLU A 63 1.36 21.22 12.47
C GLU A 63 0.58 21.60 13.04
N GLY A 64 0.68 21.51 13.01
CA GLY A 64 0.22 21.39 13.35
C GLY A 64 -0.28 21.36 13.53
N GLY A 65 -0.26 21.38 13.31
CA GLY A 65 -0.83 21.16 13.45
C GLY A 65 -0.83 20.96 13.60
#